data_a072220c40960043539f3c629ff85d28
#
_entry.id   a072220c40960043539f3c629ff85d28
#
_cell.length_a   1.000
_cell.length_b   1.000
_cell.length_c   1.000
_cell.angle_alpha   90.00
_cell.angle_beta   90.00
_cell.angle_gamma   90.00
#
_symmetry.space_group_name_H-M   'P 1'
#
loop_
_entity.id
_entity.type
_entity.pdbx_description
1 polymer ?
#
loop_
_entity_poly.entity_id
_entity_poly.type
_entity_poly.pdbx_seq_one_letter_code
_entity_poly.pdbx_strand_id
1 'polypeptide(L)'
;MERNRTFTRRTAVGLSVLAVMSSTAAVATSPALASPPDPIGECSLVQEPLSVTGAAPSPRTEQFAEYGDTSGAWIGADSTYSAVLKDGSIAWLFSDTVLGDVVDGAVDMDTLGFINNSIVLERDGELVETISGGTEAERESIFPPPADDAWYWLGDAYAAPNGELHIGLNRYDRFGPGLWDWAWTQTAMGTVDTRTWEVTDLDEMAVDSPVQWTSWYERTQGKTYIYGVHDQGLLKQAHVARVAGHDISRFEKWEYWTGSSWSKDPAASVPILDGVANEFSVTEFRDGYLLVTQDTTELFSTKIVAYTSCSPTGPFGDKTLLFNTPETGAFGSYGDPNIFTYNAHVHPEFSDDGTLLISYNVNTFDNEHIFDDVTIYRPRFWTVDL
;
A
#
# COMPACT_ATOMS: atom_id res chain seq x y z
N MET A 1 -34.43 -28.41 42.39
CA MET A 1 -35.20 -29.63 41.98
C MET A 1 -34.59 -30.13 40.72
N GLU A 2 -33.85 -31.19 40.89
CA GLU A 2 -33.24 -32.01 39.84
C GLU A 2 -34.30 -32.62 38.90
N ARG A 3 -33.90 -32.88 37.65
CA ARG A 3 -34.05 -34.21 37.03
C ARG A 3 -33.23 -34.35 35.77
N ASN A 4 -32.20 -35.17 35.89
CA ASN A 4 -31.53 -35.95 34.83
C ASN A 4 -32.50 -36.80 34.01
N ARG A 5 -32.10 -37.11 32.75
CA ARG A 5 -32.17 -38.42 32.03
C ARG A 5 -31.50 -38.32 30.68
N THR A 6 -30.30 -38.82 30.51
CA THR A 6 -29.81 -40.17 30.20
C THR A 6 -30.18 -40.68 28.79
N PHE A 7 -29.13 -40.84 27.99
CA PHE A 7 -28.77 -41.79 26.94
C PHE A 7 -29.84 -42.81 26.42
N THR A 8 -29.86 -42.96 25.08
CA THR A 8 -29.79 -44.31 24.47
C THR A 8 -29.23 -44.25 23.03
N ARG A 9 -28.15 -44.98 22.80
CA ARG A 9 -27.67 -45.46 21.50
C ARG A 9 -28.63 -46.48 20.93
N ARG A 10 -28.83 -46.55 19.63
CA ARG A 10 -29.10 -47.79 18.89
C ARG A 10 -28.44 -47.79 17.51
N THR A 11 -27.87 -48.94 17.26
CA THR A 11 -27.02 -49.42 16.19
C THR A 11 -27.82 -49.82 14.94
N ALA A 12 -27.20 -49.59 13.79
CA ALA A 12 -27.11 -50.37 12.55
C ALA A 12 -28.33 -51.17 12.01
N VAL A 13 -28.51 -51.05 10.71
CA VAL A 13 -28.49 -52.18 9.74
C VAL A 13 -28.44 -51.58 8.34
N GLY A 14 -27.55 -52.07 7.48
CA GLY A 14 -27.37 -51.68 6.10
C GLY A 14 -28.36 -52.33 5.15
N LEU A 15 -28.50 -51.77 3.97
CA LEU A 15 -28.89 -52.48 2.76
C LEU A 15 -28.34 -51.80 1.53
N SER A 16 -27.65 -52.56 0.72
CA SER A 16 -27.12 -52.25 -0.60
C SER A 16 -28.22 -52.04 -1.61
N VAL A 17 -28.12 -51.01 -2.47
CA VAL A 17 -28.84 -51.00 -3.75
C VAL A 17 -28.11 -50.23 -4.83
N LEU A 18 -27.79 -50.92 -5.88
CA LEU A 18 -27.63 -50.59 -7.29
C LEU A 18 -26.96 -49.26 -7.68
N ALA A 19 -25.78 -49.44 -8.28
CA ALA A 19 -25.14 -48.47 -9.13
C ALA A 19 -25.93 -48.24 -10.44
N VAL A 20 -26.39 -47.03 -10.64
CA VAL A 20 -26.71 -46.50 -11.97
C VAL A 20 -25.51 -45.74 -12.45
N MET A 21 -24.78 -46.29 -13.40
CA MET A 21 -23.72 -45.60 -14.10
C MET A 21 -24.33 -44.54 -15.03
N SER A 22 -24.38 -43.28 -14.56
CA SER A 22 -24.54 -42.11 -15.42
C SER A 22 -23.16 -41.73 -15.88
N SER A 23 -22.83 -41.99 -17.13
CA SER A 23 -21.64 -41.46 -17.79
C SER A 23 -21.80 -39.95 -18.00
N THR A 24 -21.41 -39.16 -17.03
CA THR A 24 -21.12 -37.74 -17.22
C THR A 24 -19.80 -37.65 -17.97
N ALA A 25 -19.84 -37.23 -19.22
CA ALA A 25 -18.67 -36.81 -19.96
C ALA A 25 -18.05 -35.61 -19.19
N ALA A 26 -16.97 -35.87 -18.47
CA ALA A 26 -16.13 -34.80 -17.92
C ALA A 26 -15.55 -34.01 -19.12
N VAL A 27 -16.04 -32.82 -19.34
CA VAL A 27 -15.35 -31.85 -20.19
C VAL A 27 -14.04 -31.54 -19.47
N ALA A 28 -12.96 -32.15 -19.93
CA ALA A 28 -11.62 -31.79 -19.49
C ALA A 28 -11.36 -30.35 -19.95
N THR A 29 -11.50 -29.42 -19.03
CA THR A 29 -10.94 -28.07 -19.22
C THR A 29 -9.43 -28.26 -19.29
N SER A 30 -8.86 -28.05 -20.48
CA SER A 30 -7.41 -27.98 -20.63
C SER A 30 -6.89 -26.92 -19.65
N PRO A 31 -5.85 -27.21 -18.82
CA PRO A 31 -5.25 -26.19 -17.99
C PRO A 31 -4.78 -25.05 -18.91
N ALA A 32 -5.12 -23.82 -18.59
CA ALA A 32 -4.60 -22.66 -19.27
C ALA A 32 -3.08 -22.76 -19.28
N LEU A 33 -2.47 -22.71 -20.47
CA LEU A 33 -1.02 -22.74 -20.60
C LEU A 33 -0.47 -21.53 -19.85
N ALA A 34 0.42 -21.76 -18.89
CA ALA A 34 1.11 -20.70 -18.17
C ALA A 34 1.86 -19.82 -19.16
N SER A 35 1.74 -18.51 -19.01
CA SER A 35 2.51 -17.55 -19.81
C SER A 35 4.02 -17.72 -19.49
N PRO A 36 4.91 -17.57 -20.50
CA PRO A 36 6.34 -17.67 -20.24
C PRO A 36 6.80 -16.56 -19.28
N PRO A 37 7.90 -16.78 -18.53
CA PRO A 37 8.51 -15.74 -17.72
C PRO A 37 9.00 -14.58 -18.60
N ASP A 38 9.10 -13.40 -18.02
CA ASP A 38 9.77 -12.29 -18.67
C ASP A 38 11.28 -12.60 -18.78
N PRO A 39 11.96 -12.13 -19.85
CA PRO A 39 13.39 -12.41 -19.98
C PRO A 39 14.16 -11.78 -18.81
N ILE A 40 14.94 -12.58 -18.10
CA ILE A 40 15.91 -12.10 -17.10
C ILE A 40 17.10 -11.59 -17.91
N GLY A 41 17.27 -10.27 -18.00
CA GLY A 41 18.43 -9.64 -18.59
C GLY A 41 19.65 -9.67 -17.65
N GLU A 42 20.83 -9.60 -18.20
CA GLU A 42 21.99 -9.14 -17.44
C GLU A 42 21.91 -7.61 -17.37
N CYS A 43 22.01 -7.04 -16.17
CA CYS A 43 22.02 -5.59 -15.95
C CYS A 43 23.22 -5.17 -15.12
N SER A 44 23.60 -3.90 -15.20
CA SER A 44 24.76 -3.37 -14.49
C SER A 44 24.56 -3.35 -12.97
N LEU A 45 23.33 -3.24 -12.50
CA LEU A 45 22.99 -3.17 -11.08
C LEU A 45 23.42 -4.39 -10.26
N VAL A 46 23.50 -5.57 -10.88
CA VAL A 46 24.00 -6.79 -10.21
C VAL A 46 25.55 -6.83 -10.18
N GLN A 47 26.21 -6.07 -11.06
CA GLN A 47 27.67 -6.01 -11.15
C GLN A 47 28.26 -4.87 -10.32
N GLU A 48 27.51 -3.78 -10.15
CA GLU A 48 27.91 -2.59 -9.40
C GLU A 48 26.89 -2.33 -8.27
N PRO A 49 27.16 -2.77 -7.03
CA PRO A 49 26.28 -2.55 -5.90
C PRO A 49 25.97 -1.06 -5.71
N LEU A 50 24.75 -0.74 -5.25
CA LEU A 50 24.37 0.63 -4.92
C LEU A 50 25.35 1.23 -3.89
N SER A 51 25.75 2.46 -4.13
CA SER A 51 26.64 3.20 -3.22
C SER A 51 25.95 4.50 -2.81
N VAL A 52 25.47 4.56 -1.58
CA VAL A 52 24.88 5.77 -1.00
C VAL A 52 26.01 6.75 -0.68
N THR A 53 25.99 7.92 -1.31
CA THR A 53 26.99 8.99 -1.13
C THR A 53 26.49 10.10 -0.21
N GLY A 54 25.17 10.24 -0.05
CA GLY A 54 24.54 11.20 0.85
C GLY A 54 23.08 10.84 1.13
N ALA A 55 22.58 11.29 2.29
CA ALA A 55 21.16 11.24 2.62
C ALA A 55 20.83 12.41 3.55
N ALA A 56 19.80 13.19 3.22
CA ALA A 56 19.41 14.36 4.00
C ALA A 56 17.90 14.62 3.92
N PRO A 57 17.31 15.27 4.95
CA PRO A 57 15.92 15.73 4.89
C PRO A 57 15.68 16.61 3.67
N SER A 58 14.58 16.36 2.96
CA SER A 58 14.15 17.16 1.82
C SER A 58 13.33 18.37 2.29
N PRO A 59 13.43 19.54 1.63
CA PRO A 59 12.56 20.70 1.88
C PRO A 59 11.06 20.40 1.76
N ARG A 60 10.68 19.32 1.10
CA ARG A 60 9.29 18.88 0.98
C ARG A 60 8.67 18.53 2.33
N THR A 61 9.46 18.09 3.31
CA THR A 61 9.00 17.91 4.70
C THR A 61 8.42 19.21 5.28
N GLU A 62 9.12 20.33 5.11
CA GLU A 62 8.66 21.64 5.57
C GLU A 62 7.43 22.11 4.78
N GLN A 63 7.37 21.84 3.48
CA GLN A 63 6.21 22.17 2.64
C GLN A 63 4.92 21.51 3.14
N PHE A 64 4.96 20.22 3.49
CA PHE A 64 3.83 19.53 4.09
C PHE A 64 3.53 20.01 5.51
N ALA A 65 4.55 20.38 6.28
CA ALA A 65 4.36 20.96 7.61
C ALA A 65 3.63 22.31 7.53
N GLU A 66 4.06 23.21 6.64
CA GLU A 66 3.42 24.51 6.41
C GLU A 66 1.99 24.37 5.90
N TYR A 67 1.76 23.43 4.96
CA TYR A 67 0.41 23.15 4.47
C TYR A 67 -0.50 22.64 5.59
N GLY A 68 -0.02 21.74 6.42
CA GLY A 68 -0.76 21.24 7.57
C GLY A 68 -1.09 22.31 8.61
N ASP A 69 -0.23 23.32 8.77
CA ASP A 69 -0.46 24.43 9.69
C ASP A 69 -1.43 25.49 9.15
N THR A 70 -1.58 25.59 7.82
CA THR A 70 -2.25 26.74 7.18
C THR A 70 -3.44 26.40 6.30
N SER A 71 -3.64 25.15 5.92
CA SER A 71 -4.69 24.75 4.98
C SER A 71 -6.12 24.93 5.51
N GLY A 72 -6.31 24.91 6.84
CA GLY A 72 -7.63 24.89 7.47
C GLY A 72 -8.43 23.61 7.15
N ALA A 73 -7.74 22.55 6.75
CA ALA A 73 -8.34 21.27 6.37
C ALA A 73 -7.43 20.10 6.77
N TRP A 74 -6.42 19.77 5.97
CA TRP A 74 -5.48 18.67 6.22
C TRP A 74 -4.43 19.10 7.25
N ILE A 75 -4.32 18.38 8.36
CA ILE A 75 -3.32 18.61 9.40
C ILE A 75 -2.15 17.64 9.23
N GLY A 76 -2.45 16.37 9.01
CA GLY A 76 -1.48 15.29 8.87
C GLY A 76 -2.16 14.00 8.46
N ALA A 77 -1.38 13.09 7.86
CA ALA A 77 -1.87 11.82 7.35
C ALA A 77 -0.73 10.84 7.11
N ASP A 78 -1.06 9.59 6.81
CA ASP A 78 -0.11 8.54 6.45
C ASP A 78 -0.30 7.99 5.03
N SER A 79 0.43 6.93 4.68
CA SER A 79 0.66 6.37 3.35
C SER A 79 1.56 7.24 2.47
N THR A 80 1.11 8.38 2.00
CA THR A 80 1.91 9.39 1.25
C THR A 80 2.32 8.92 -0.15
N TYR A 81 1.44 8.23 -0.89
CA TYR A 81 1.68 7.94 -2.30
C TYR A 81 1.53 9.18 -3.17
N SER A 82 2.07 9.15 -4.39
CA SER A 82 1.96 10.27 -5.33
C SER A 82 1.70 9.78 -6.75
N ALA A 83 0.92 10.55 -7.50
CA ALA A 83 0.64 10.27 -8.89
C ALA A 83 0.64 11.56 -9.73
N VAL A 84 1.39 11.57 -10.82
CA VAL A 84 1.38 12.68 -11.78
C VAL A 84 0.12 12.59 -12.63
N LEU A 85 -0.71 13.63 -12.56
CA LEU A 85 -1.95 13.72 -13.32
C LEU A 85 -1.72 14.20 -14.75
N LYS A 86 -2.72 14.06 -15.60
CA LYS A 86 -2.66 14.41 -17.03
C LYS A 86 -2.30 15.87 -17.29
N ASP A 87 -2.68 16.78 -16.41
CA ASP A 87 -2.40 18.21 -16.51
C ASP A 87 -1.05 18.62 -15.92
N GLY A 88 -0.29 17.66 -15.39
CA GLY A 88 1.00 17.86 -14.77
C GLY A 88 0.93 18.18 -13.27
N SER A 89 -0.26 18.30 -12.69
CA SER A 89 -0.42 18.37 -11.23
C SER A 89 -0.11 17.01 -10.59
N ILE A 90 0.11 17.00 -9.29
CA ILE A 90 0.41 15.78 -8.53
C ILE A 90 -0.68 15.58 -7.49
N ALA A 91 -1.25 14.38 -7.49
CA ALA A 91 -2.14 13.91 -6.44
C ALA A 91 -1.30 13.19 -5.37
N TRP A 92 -1.27 13.71 -4.16
CA TRP A 92 -0.69 13.07 -2.99
C TRP A 92 -1.80 12.30 -2.26
N LEU A 93 -1.67 10.99 -2.20
CA LEU A 93 -2.70 10.09 -1.67
C LEU A 93 -2.38 9.71 -0.24
N PHE A 94 -3.35 9.85 0.63
CA PHE A 94 -3.23 9.59 2.06
C PHE A 94 -4.30 8.62 2.53
N SER A 95 -3.94 7.79 3.50
CA SER A 95 -4.86 6.95 4.26
C SER A 95 -5.44 7.73 5.44
N ASP A 96 -5.34 7.24 6.66
CA ASP A 96 -5.89 7.95 7.81
C ASP A 96 -5.43 9.40 7.84
N THR A 97 -6.38 10.31 7.92
CA THR A 97 -6.15 11.76 7.79
C THR A 97 -6.80 12.52 8.93
N VAL A 98 -6.01 13.29 9.65
CA VAL A 98 -6.46 14.26 10.66
C VAL A 98 -6.76 15.57 9.96
N LEU A 99 -7.95 16.10 10.21
CA LEU A 99 -8.48 17.33 9.63
C LEU A 99 -8.73 18.37 10.72
N GLY A 100 -8.73 19.65 10.34
CA GLY A 100 -9.09 20.77 11.21
C GLY A 100 -8.07 21.90 11.14
N ASP A 101 -8.04 22.71 12.21
CA ASP A 101 -7.10 23.82 12.38
C ASP A 101 -6.01 23.47 13.38
N VAL A 102 -4.85 24.14 13.24
CA VAL A 102 -3.71 24.01 14.16
C VAL A 102 -3.58 25.27 15.00
N VAL A 103 -3.50 25.12 16.32
CA VAL A 103 -3.28 26.21 17.26
C VAL A 103 -2.10 25.85 18.17
N ASP A 104 -1.08 26.70 18.20
CA ASP A 104 0.13 26.55 19.02
C ASP A 104 0.83 25.15 18.85
N GLY A 105 0.75 24.56 17.63
CA GLY A 105 1.37 23.27 17.29
C GLY A 105 0.55 22.04 17.67
N ALA A 106 -0.66 22.24 18.16
CA ALA A 106 -1.62 21.18 18.50
C ALA A 106 -2.89 21.30 17.62
N VAL A 107 -3.66 20.23 17.55
CA VAL A 107 -4.96 20.23 16.87
C VAL A 107 -5.97 21.07 17.68
N ASP A 108 -6.69 21.98 17.00
CA ASP A 108 -7.86 22.60 17.61
C ASP A 108 -9.00 21.56 17.70
N MET A 109 -9.26 21.10 18.93
CA MET A 109 -10.26 20.06 19.19
C MET A 109 -11.69 20.45 18.85
N ASP A 110 -11.97 21.76 18.69
CA ASP A 110 -13.30 22.25 18.24
C ASP A 110 -13.52 22.04 16.73
N THR A 111 -12.42 21.88 15.97
CA THR A 111 -12.45 21.69 14.51
C THR A 111 -11.99 20.28 14.08
N LEU A 112 -11.54 19.45 15.04
CA LEU A 112 -11.01 18.11 14.76
C LEU A 112 -11.98 17.27 13.94
N GLY A 113 -11.49 16.80 12.79
CA GLY A 113 -12.09 15.77 11.95
C GLY A 113 -11.12 14.61 11.71
N PHE A 114 -11.67 13.45 11.37
CA PHE A 114 -10.91 12.28 11.01
C PHE A 114 -11.59 11.52 9.88
N ILE A 115 -10.84 11.20 8.83
CA ILE A 115 -11.28 10.40 7.68
C ILE A 115 -10.22 9.37 7.31
N ASN A 116 -10.62 8.27 6.65
CA ASN A 116 -9.71 7.17 6.35
C ASN A 116 -9.01 7.28 4.98
N ASN A 117 -9.35 8.27 4.19
CA ASN A 117 -8.63 8.55 2.95
C ASN A 117 -8.89 9.97 2.43
N SER A 118 -7.84 10.58 1.90
CA SER A 118 -7.85 11.93 1.32
C SER A 118 -6.79 12.06 0.22
N ILE A 119 -6.86 13.15 -0.53
CA ILE A 119 -5.83 13.55 -1.49
C ILE A 119 -5.46 15.01 -1.23
N VAL A 120 -4.17 15.33 -1.26
CA VAL A 120 -3.68 16.71 -1.35
C VAL A 120 -3.17 16.95 -2.76
N LEU A 121 -3.64 18.02 -3.39
CA LEU A 121 -3.27 18.38 -4.75
C LEU A 121 -2.11 19.36 -4.76
N GLU A 122 -1.08 19.04 -5.54
CA GLU A 122 0.05 19.92 -5.81
C GLU A 122 -0.05 20.47 -7.24
N ARG A 123 0.09 21.79 -7.40
CA ARG A 123 0.19 22.48 -8.70
C ARG A 123 1.37 23.44 -8.69
N ASP A 124 2.15 23.43 -9.75
CA ASP A 124 3.32 24.32 -9.91
C ASP A 124 4.28 24.27 -8.71
N GLY A 125 4.37 23.12 -8.04
CA GLY A 125 5.23 22.90 -6.87
C GLY A 125 4.64 23.33 -5.52
N GLU A 126 3.40 23.81 -5.49
CA GLU A 126 2.71 24.22 -4.27
C GLU A 126 1.54 23.28 -3.93
N LEU A 127 1.36 22.95 -2.66
CA LEU A 127 0.20 22.22 -2.16
C LEU A 127 -0.98 23.21 -2.07
N VAL A 128 -2.06 22.92 -2.81
CA VAL A 128 -3.11 23.92 -3.05
C VAL A 128 -4.48 23.55 -2.55
N GLU A 129 -4.79 22.25 -2.42
CA GLU A 129 -6.15 21.82 -2.12
C GLU A 129 -6.17 20.46 -1.43
N THR A 130 -7.02 20.30 -0.41
CA THR A 130 -7.36 19.02 0.19
C THR A 130 -8.64 18.48 -0.42
N ILE A 131 -8.55 17.37 -1.12
CA ILE A 131 -9.66 16.65 -1.73
C ILE A 131 -10.17 15.59 -0.77
N SER A 132 -11.46 15.62 -0.50
CA SER A 132 -12.17 14.65 0.34
C SER A 132 -13.59 14.44 -0.21
N GLY A 133 -14.30 13.44 0.26
CA GLY A 133 -15.74 13.31 0.07
C GLY A 133 -16.52 14.32 0.93
N GLY A 134 -17.84 14.23 0.89
CA GLY A 134 -18.72 15.10 1.66
C GLY A 134 -18.74 16.56 1.20
N THR A 135 -18.80 17.48 2.15
CA THR A 135 -18.77 18.92 1.92
C THR A 135 -17.59 19.54 2.68
N GLU A 136 -17.26 20.78 2.40
CA GLU A 136 -16.20 21.50 3.13
C GLU A 136 -16.46 21.57 4.64
N ALA A 137 -17.73 21.67 5.05
CA ALA A 137 -18.14 21.73 6.45
C ALA A 137 -18.27 20.34 7.13
N GLU A 138 -18.47 19.29 6.33
CA GLU A 138 -18.61 17.90 6.78
C GLU A 138 -17.83 17.02 5.81
N ARG A 139 -16.50 16.96 6.01
CA ARG A 139 -15.61 16.19 5.16
C ARG A 139 -15.74 14.71 5.47
N GLU A 140 -15.74 13.90 4.43
CA GLU A 140 -15.80 12.45 4.48
C GLU A 140 -14.64 11.85 3.69
N SER A 141 -14.40 10.56 3.84
CA SER A 141 -13.46 9.83 2.97
C SER A 141 -13.90 9.94 1.51
N ILE A 142 -12.95 10.07 0.58
CA ILE A 142 -13.24 10.04 -0.88
C ILE A 142 -13.90 8.71 -1.23
N PHE A 143 -13.34 7.60 -0.74
CA PHE A 143 -13.95 6.28 -0.82
C PHE A 143 -14.65 6.01 0.51
N PRO A 144 -15.98 6.05 0.51
CA PRO A 144 -16.77 5.90 1.75
C PRO A 144 -16.59 4.49 2.32
N PRO A 145 -16.79 4.34 3.65
CA PRO A 145 -16.74 3.04 4.29
C PRO A 145 -17.68 2.02 3.61
N PRO A 146 -17.22 0.79 3.34
CA PRO A 146 -18.09 -0.25 2.74
C PRO A 146 -19.13 -0.80 3.73
N ALA A 147 -18.91 -0.62 5.03
CA ALA A 147 -19.81 -0.99 6.13
C ALA A 147 -19.50 -0.15 7.38
N ASP A 148 -20.37 -0.21 8.40
CA ASP A 148 -20.25 0.59 9.64
C ASP A 148 -18.92 0.39 10.39
N ASP A 149 -18.35 -0.82 10.34
CA ASP A 149 -17.11 -1.19 11.00
C ASP A 149 -15.98 -1.53 10.00
N ALA A 150 -16.01 -0.94 8.83
CA ALA A 150 -15.01 -1.14 7.79
C ALA A 150 -14.58 0.18 7.16
N TRP A 151 -13.39 0.20 6.53
CA TRP A 151 -12.89 1.38 5.82
C TRP A 151 -11.91 0.98 4.71
N TYR A 152 -11.53 1.94 3.88
CA TYR A 152 -10.49 1.79 2.88
C TYR A 152 -9.30 2.69 3.21
N TRP A 153 -8.10 2.10 3.22
CA TRP A 153 -6.85 2.82 3.10
C TRP A 153 -6.35 2.79 1.66
N LEU A 154 -5.69 3.87 1.26
CA LEU A 154 -5.17 3.99 -0.09
C LEU A 154 -3.83 3.25 -0.21
N GLY A 155 -3.60 2.66 -1.37
CA GLY A 155 -2.30 2.23 -1.85
C GLY A 155 -1.87 3.09 -3.02
N ASP A 156 -0.99 2.54 -3.86
CA ASP A 156 -0.49 3.22 -5.04
C ASP A 156 -1.58 3.47 -6.09
N ALA A 157 -1.31 4.38 -7.02
CA ALA A 157 -2.28 4.81 -8.00
C ALA A 157 -1.68 4.92 -9.42
N TYR A 158 -2.55 4.81 -10.39
CA TYR A 158 -2.24 5.00 -11.80
C TYR A 158 -3.14 6.09 -12.41
N ALA A 159 -2.53 7.17 -12.89
CA ALA A 159 -3.22 8.22 -13.64
C ALA A 159 -3.35 7.82 -15.13
N ALA A 160 -4.57 7.58 -15.56
CA ALA A 160 -4.87 7.16 -16.92
C ALA A 160 -4.93 8.37 -17.89
N PRO A 161 -4.58 8.16 -19.19
CA PRO A 161 -4.59 9.25 -20.17
C PRO A 161 -5.97 9.89 -20.41
N ASN A 162 -7.07 9.20 -20.07
CA ASN A 162 -8.44 9.71 -20.17
C ASN A 162 -8.82 10.71 -19.07
N GLY A 163 -7.96 10.87 -18.04
CA GLY A 163 -8.21 11.75 -16.89
C GLY A 163 -8.83 11.04 -15.70
N GLU A 164 -8.81 9.73 -15.68
CA GLU A 164 -9.14 8.92 -14.50
C GLU A 164 -7.88 8.64 -13.68
N LEU A 165 -8.04 8.57 -12.37
CA LEU A 165 -7.05 8.09 -11.42
C LEU A 165 -7.56 6.78 -10.83
N HIS A 166 -6.87 5.68 -11.11
CA HIS A 166 -7.14 4.37 -10.54
C HIS A 166 -6.28 4.20 -9.29
N ILE A 167 -6.91 3.97 -8.15
CA ILE A 167 -6.27 3.92 -6.84
C ILE A 167 -6.49 2.54 -6.24
N GLY A 168 -5.40 1.88 -5.83
CA GLY A 168 -5.45 0.67 -5.06
C GLY A 168 -6.05 0.93 -3.67
N LEU A 169 -6.98 0.10 -3.24
CA LEU A 169 -7.65 0.22 -1.96
C LEU A 169 -7.45 -1.03 -1.13
N ASN A 170 -7.07 -0.84 0.12
CA ASN A 170 -7.01 -1.88 1.14
C ASN A 170 -8.23 -1.76 2.04
N ARG A 171 -9.15 -2.71 1.96
CA ARG A 171 -10.28 -2.80 2.87
C ARG A 171 -9.83 -3.40 4.18
N TYR A 172 -10.19 -2.74 5.27
CA TYR A 172 -10.04 -3.21 6.63
C TYR A 172 -11.40 -3.35 7.28
N ASP A 173 -11.59 -4.40 8.04
CA ASP A 173 -12.80 -4.63 8.82
C ASP A 173 -12.44 -4.81 10.30
N ARG A 174 -13.24 -4.23 11.18
CA ARG A 174 -13.11 -4.37 12.62
C ARG A 174 -13.79 -5.66 13.06
N PHE A 175 -13.10 -6.45 13.90
CA PHE A 175 -13.62 -7.71 14.42
C PHE A 175 -13.85 -7.71 15.94
N GLY A 176 -13.55 -6.60 16.62
CA GLY A 176 -13.71 -6.47 18.07
C GLY A 176 -13.69 -5.02 18.55
N PRO A 177 -13.89 -4.78 19.86
CA PRO A 177 -13.98 -3.43 20.44
C PRO A 177 -12.63 -2.79 20.75
N GLY A 178 -11.52 -3.53 20.67
CA GLY A 178 -10.18 -3.01 20.97
C GLY A 178 -9.67 -2.08 19.87
N LEU A 179 -8.76 -1.18 20.24
CA LEU A 179 -8.16 -0.23 19.30
C LEU A 179 -7.50 -0.92 18.10
N TRP A 180 -6.90 -2.10 18.31
CA TRP A 180 -6.18 -2.89 17.32
C TRP A 180 -6.97 -4.12 16.85
N ASP A 181 -8.28 -4.21 17.16
CA ASP A 181 -9.14 -5.32 16.73
C ASP A 181 -9.66 -5.11 15.32
N TRP A 182 -8.76 -4.98 14.36
CA TRP A 182 -9.06 -4.85 12.93
C TRP A 182 -8.02 -5.61 12.09
N ALA A 183 -8.40 -5.95 10.89
CA ALA A 183 -7.51 -6.63 9.95
C ALA A 183 -7.87 -6.25 8.50
N TRP A 184 -6.88 -6.33 7.63
CA TRP A 184 -7.10 -6.31 6.20
C TRP A 184 -7.93 -7.51 5.78
N THR A 185 -8.90 -7.29 4.90
CA THR A 185 -9.81 -8.34 4.43
C THR A 185 -9.88 -8.44 2.92
N GLN A 186 -9.66 -7.34 2.20
CA GLN A 186 -9.86 -7.32 0.76
C GLN A 186 -9.01 -6.26 0.06
N THR A 187 -8.53 -6.60 -1.13
CA THR A 187 -8.03 -5.63 -2.11
C THR A 187 -9.20 -5.10 -2.94
N ALA A 188 -9.23 -3.80 -3.18
CA ALA A 188 -10.16 -3.17 -4.10
C ALA A 188 -9.45 -2.18 -5.03
N MET A 189 -10.15 -1.70 -6.05
CA MET A 189 -9.70 -0.66 -6.95
C MET A 189 -10.77 0.41 -7.03
N GLY A 190 -10.41 1.64 -6.69
CA GLY A 190 -11.25 2.81 -6.87
C GLY A 190 -10.85 3.59 -8.12
N THR A 191 -11.81 4.24 -8.75
CA THR A 191 -11.56 5.14 -9.88
C THR A 191 -12.18 6.49 -9.61
N VAL A 192 -11.39 7.55 -9.81
CA VAL A 192 -11.80 8.95 -9.61
C VAL A 192 -11.62 9.71 -10.92
N ASP A 193 -12.59 10.53 -11.32
CA ASP A 193 -12.42 11.55 -12.37
C ASP A 193 -11.62 12.73 -11.81
N THR A 194 -10.40 12.96 -12.31
CA THR A 194 -9.49 13.99 -11.78
C THR A 194 -9.91 15.43 -12.02
N ARG A 195 -10.99 15.66 -12.77
CA ARG A 195 -11.56 17.00 -13.00
C ARG A 195 -12.62 17.38 -11.98
N THR A 196 -13.35 16.39 -11.47
CA THR A 196 -14.47 16.58 -10.52
C THR A 196 -14.19 15.98 -9.16
N TRP A 197 -13.20 15.08 -9.05
CA TRP A 197 -12.86 14.26 -7.90
C TRP A 197 -14.01 13.34 -7.43
N GLU A 198 -14.97 13.08 -8.34
CA GLU A 198 -16.03 12.11 -8.10
C GLU A 198 -15.52 10.69 -8.30
N VAL A 199 -15.88 9.80 -7.38
CA VAL A 199 -15.66 8.34 -7.53
C VAL A 199 -16.61 7.85 -8.63
N THR A 200 -16.02 7.31 -9.69
CA THR A 200 -16.75 6.79 -10.86
C THR A 200 -16.90 5.29 -10.86
N ASP A 201 -16.01 4.58 -10.14
CA ASP A 201 -16.03 3.13 -10.02
C ASP A 201 -15.36 2.67 -8.73
N LEU A 202 -15.81 1.55 -8.16
CA LEU A 202 -15.21 0.88 -7.02
C LEU A 202 -15.50 -0.62 -7.10
N ASP A 203 -14.47 -1.40 -7.37
CA ASP A 203 -14.54 -2.85 -7.50
C ASP A 203 -13.67 -3.54 -6.44
N GLU A 204 -14.24 -4.45 -5.66
CA GLU A 204 -13.49 -5.35 -4.79
C GLU A 204 -13.02 -6.60 -5.56
N MET A 205 -11.83 -7.07 -5.26
CA MET A 205 -11.27 -8.27 -5.85
C MET A 205 -12.11 -9.50 -5.49
N ALA A 206 -12.75 -10.12 -6.48
CA ALA A 206 -13.71 -11.20 -6.25
C ALA A 206 -13.10 -12.53 -5.79
N VAL A 207 -11.76 -12.63 -5.73
CA VAL A 207 -11.03 -13.86 -5.42
C VAL A 207 -10.24 -13.67 -4.13
N ASP A 208 -10.35 -14.61 -3.21
CA ASP A 208 -9.57 -14.64 -1.99
C ASP A 208 -8.07 -14.71 -2.30
N SER A 209 -7.33 -13.78 -1.78
CA SER A 209 -5.86 -13.71 -1.87
C SER A 209 -5.31 -13.33 -0.50
N PRO A 210 -4.25 -13.96 -0.01
CA PRO A 210 -3.60 -13.54 1.24
C PRO A 210 -2.70 -12.32 1.04
N VAL A 211 -2.60 -11.80 -0.19
CA VAL A 211 -1.73 -10.70 -0.58
C VAL A 211 -2.54 -9.42 -0.77
N GLN A 212 -2.12 -8.35 -0.12
CA GLN A 212 -2.61 -6.99 -0.29
C GLN A 212 -1.96 -6.41 -1.55
N TRP A 213 -2.70 -6.31 -2.68
CA TRP A 213 -2.17 -6.00 -4.00
C TRP A 213 -2.15 -4.50 -4.33
N THR A 214 -1.74 -3.66 -3.40
CA THR A 214 -1.80 -2.20 -3.56
C THR A 214 -0.52 -1.49 -3.18
N SER A 215 0.57 -2.24 -2.88
CA SER A 215 1.81 -1.63 -2.39
C SER A 215 2.50 -0.79 -3.45
N TRP A 216 2.49 -1.22 -4.74
CA TRP A 216 3.11 -0.47 -5.84
C TRP A 216 2.64 -0.92 -7.21
N TYR A 217 2.58 0.00 -8.18
CA TYR A 217 2.26 -0.24 -9.58
C TYR A 217 3.38 0.27 -10.50
N GLU A 218 4.21 -0.63 -10.99
CA GLU A 218 5.30 -0.26 -11.90
C GLU A 218 4.94 -0.57 -13.35
N ARG A 219 5.09 0.43 -14.20
CA ARG A 219 4.70 0.34 -15.60
C ARG A 219 5.90 0.29 -16.53
N THR A 220 6.17 -0.89 -17.04
CA THR A 220 7.32 -1.16 -17.90
C THR A 220 6.98 -2.16 -19.00
N GLN A 221 7.66 -2.08 -20.15
CA GLN A 221 7.58 -3.06 -21.26
C GLN A 221 6.16 -3.36 -21.75
N GLY A 222 5.25 -2.36 -21.70
CA GLY A 222 3.86 -2.51 -22.15
C GLY A 222 2.96 -3.31 -21.20
N LYS A 223 3.40 -3.52 -19.96
CA LYS A 223 2.67 -4.14 -18.86
C LYS A 223 2.66 -3.21 -17.65
N THR A 224 1.74 -3.45 -16.73
CA THR A 224 1.81 -2.94 -15.37
C THR A 224 2.07 -4.11 -14.44
N TYR A 225 3.15 -4.04 -13.69
CA TYR A 225 3.48 -4.94 -12.59
C TYR A 225 2.83 -4.39 -11.32
N ILE A 226 2.18 -5.26 -10.59
CA ILE A 226 1.36 -4.95 -9.43
C ILE A 226 2.01 -5.68 -8.26
N TYR A 227 2.59 -4.91 -7.35
CA TYR A 227 3.24 -5.46 -6.17
C TYR A 227 2.30 -5.41 -4.98
N GLY A 228 2.42 -6.43 -4.15
CA GLY A 228 1.65 -6.54 -2.93
C GLY A 228 2.43 -7.25 -1.84
N VAL A 229 1.86 -7.21 -0.64
CA VAL A 229 2.46 -7.82 0.54
C VAL A 229 1.58 -8.93 1.09
N HIS A 230 2.17 -10.08 1.39
CA HIS A 230 1.59 -11.09 2.27
C HIS A 230 2.07 -10.83 3.68
N ASP A 231 1.22 -10.20 4.48
CA ASP A 231 1.52 -9.87 5.88
C ASP A 231 1.13 -11.01 6.80
N GLN A 232 2.13 -11.68 7.37
CA GLN A 232 1.99 -12.74 8.36
C GLN A 232 2.42 -12.28 9.76
N GLY A 233 2.35 -10.99 10.03
CA GLY A 233 2.78 -10.35 11.28
C GLY A 233 4.30 -10.12 11.28
N LEU A 234 5.07 -11.05 11.85
CA LEU A 234 6.54 -10.92 11.92
C LEU A 234 7.25 -11.21 10.59
N LEU A 235 6.60 -11.90 9.67
CA LEU A 235 7.11 -12.16 8.33
C LEU A 235 6.22 -11.45 7.32
N LYS A 236 6.80 -10.54 6.56
CA LYS A 236 6.14 -9.86 5.45
C LYS A 236 6.88 -10.14 4.16
N GLN A 237 6.15 -10.54 3.13
CA GLN A 237 6.70 -11.02 1.88
C GLN A 237 6.14 -10.23 0.70
N ALA A 238 7.03 -9.71 -0.14
CA ALA A 238 6.63 -9.09 -1.40
C ALA A 238 6.20 -10.15 -2.42
N HIS A 239 5.12 -9.89 -3.10
CA HIS A 239 4.60 -10.67 -4.22
C HIS A 239 4.42 -9.76 -5.45
N VAL A 240 4.33 -10.37 -6.65
CA VAL A 240 4.08 -9.61 -7.87
C VAL A 240 3.06 -10.30 -8.75
N ALA A 241 2.13 -9.50 -9.25
CA ALA A 241 1.23 -9.81 -10.35
C ALA A 241 1.53 -8.87 -11.53
N ARG A 242 0.92 -9.12 -12.68
CA ARG A 242 1.00 -8.24 -13.84
C ARG A 242 -0.29 -8.21 -14.64
N VAL A 243 -0.45 -7.14 -15.39
CA VAL A 243 -1.51 -7.02 -16.40
C VAL A 243 -0.97 -6.37 -17.66
N ALA A 244 -1.53 -6.68 -18.82
CA ALA A 244 -1.16 -6.04 -20.07
C ALA A 244 -1.67 -4.59 -20.12
N GLY A 245 -0.82 -3.67 -20.55
CA GLY A 245 -1.16 -2.26 -20.68
C GLY A 245 -1.49 -1.60 -19.34
N HIS A 246 -2.69 -1.01 -19.25
CA HIS A 246 -3.15 -0.20 -18.12
C HIS A 246 -4.37 -0.77 -17.41
N ASP A 247 -4.77 -1.99 -17.72
CA ASP A 247 -6.02 -2.58 -17.25
C ASP A 247 -5.95 -3.04 -15.77
N ILE A 248 -5.37 -2.20 -14.88
CA ILE A 248 -5.19 -2.55 -13.46
C ILE A 248 -6.51 -2.74 -12.71
N SER A 249 -7.58 -2.08 -13.11
CA SER A 249 -8.91 -2.25 -12.54
C SER A 249 -9.59 -3.59 -12.92
N ARG A 250 -8.99 -4.35 -13.84
CA ARG A 250 -9.55 -5.61 -14.34
C ARG A 250 -8.86 -6.81 -13.72
N PHE A 251 -9.21 -7.13 -12.49
CA PHE A 251 -8.62 -8.24 -11.71
C PHE A 251 -8.62 -9.57 -12.47
N GLU A 252 -9.62 -9.86 -13.29
CA GLU A 252 -9.70 -11.06 -14.10
C GLU A 252 -8.63 -11.17 -15.20
N LYS A 253 -7.96 -10.06 -15.51
CA LYS A 253 -6.85 -10.03 -16.46
C LYS A 253 -5.50 -10.19 -15.81
N TRP A 254 -5.41 -10.09 -14.49
CA TRP A 254 -4.14 -10.21 -13.80
C TRP A 254 -3.55 -11.60 -13.94
N GLU A 255 -2.24 -11.67 -13.96
CA GLU A 255 -1.43 -12.87 -13.90
C GLU A 255 -0.47 -12.77 -12.72
N TYR A 256 -0.38 -13.84 -11.92
CA TYR A 256 0.37 -13.90 -10.67
C TYR A 256 1.66 -14.68 -10.88
N TRP A 257 2.77 -14.19 -10.35
CA TRP A 257 4.09 -14.81 -10.50
C TRP A 257 4.21 -16.09 -9.66
N THR A 258 4.63 -17.20 -10.31
CA THR A 258 4.75 -18.52 -9.68
C THR A 258 6.21 -18.95 -9.43
N GLY A 259 7.15 -17.99 -9.54
CA GLY A 259 8.58 -18.27 -9.42
C GLY A 259 9.27 -18.65 -10.74
N SER A 260 8.51 -19.08 -11.75
CA SER A 260 9.05 -19.46 -13.06
C SER A 260 8.10 -19.20 -14.23
N SER A 261 6.86 -18.85 -13.96
CA SER A 261 5.82 -18.61 -14.97
C SER A 261 4.70 -17.74 -14.36
N TRP A 262 3.69 -17.43 -15.17
CA TRP A 262 2.54 -16.64 -14.77
C TRP A 262 1.27 -17.49 -14.73
N SER A 263 0.43 -17.30 -13.71
CA SER A 263 -0.82 -18.01 -13.48
C SER A 263 -1.99 -17.03 -13.35
N LYS A 264 -3.18 -17.44 -13.75
CA LYS A 264 -4.44 -16.72 -13.47
C LYS A 264 -4.97 -16.96 -12.06
N ASP A 265 -4.41 -17.90 -11.32
CA ASP A 265 -4.78 -18.23 -9.96
C ASP A 265 -3.93 -17.41 -8.97
N PRO A 266 -4.52 -16.48 -8.18
CA PRO A 266 -3.79 -15.71 -7.19
C PRO A 266 -3.16 -16.59 -6.09
N ALA A 267 -3.75 -17.75 -5.78
CA ALA A 267 -3.21 -18.68 -4.80
C ALA A 267 -1.90 -19.35 -5.26
N ALA A 268 -1.57 -19.28 -6.56
CA ALA A 268 -0.31 -19.77 -7.10
C ALA A 268 0.85 -18.74 -6.98
N SER A 269 0.58 -17.53 -6.48
CA SER A 269 1.60 -16.50 -6.28
C SER A 269 2.64 -16.94 -5.25
N VAL A 270 3.91 -16.72 -5.56
CA VAL A 270 5.00 -16.98 -4.63
C VAL A 270 5.76 -15.71 -4.29
N PRO A 271 6.38 -15.62 -3.10
CA PRO A 271 7.13 -14.43 -2.70
C PRO A 271 8.36 -14.21 -3.59
N ILE A 272 8.70 -12.93 -3.78
CA ILE A 272 9.89 -12.49 -4.50
C ILE A 272 10.96 -11.89 -3.58
N LEU A 273 10.57 -11.47 -2.36
CA LEU A 273 11.47 -10.94 -1.34
C LEU A 273 10.80 -11.03 0.04
N ASP A 274 11.58 -11.37 1.08
CA ASP A 274 11.16 -11.34 2.49
C ASP A 274 11.62 -10.04 3.16
N GLY A 275 10.89 -9.62 4.22
CA GLY A 275 11.30 -8.51 5.07
C GLY A 275 10.96 -7.11 4.53
N VAL A 276 9.98 -7.01 3.65
CA VAL A 276 9.39 -5.74 3.20
C VAL A 276 8.37 -5.21 4.21
N ALA A 277 8.04 -3.92 4.14
CA ALA A 277 6.90 -3.33 4.84
C ALA A 277 5.58 -3.56 4.07
N ASN A 278 4.45 -3.12 4.61
CA ASN A 278 3.16 -3.19 3.89
C ASN A 278 3.14 -2.24 2.69
N GLU A 279 3.81 -1.11 2.82
CA GLU A 279 4.05 -0.18 1.73
C GLU A 279 5.53 -0.19 1.36
N PHE A 280 5.81 -0.29 0.10
CA PHE A 280 7.14 -0.28 -0.49
C PHE A 280 7.02 0.10 -1.98
N SER A 281 8.10 0.52 -2.60
CA SER A 281 8.15 0.83 -4.02
C SER A 281 9.03 -0.14 -4.80
N VAL A 282 8.70 -0.36 -6.06
CA VAL A 282 9.55 -1.03 -7.05
C VAL A 282 9.54 -0.22 -8.33
N THR A 283 10.65 0.41 -8.67
CA THR A 283 10.75 1.33 -9.81
C THR A 283 11.79 0.86 -10.82
N GLU A 284 11.62 1.21 -12.10
CA GLU A 284 12.73 1.15 -13.04
C GLU A 284 13.86 2.06 -12.54
N PHE A 285 15.08 1.54 -12.53
CA PHE A 285 16.25 2.26 -12.08
C PHE A 285 17.47 1.82 -12.90
N ARG A 286 18.14 2.77 -13.57
CA ARG A 286 19.22 2.48 -14.53
C ARG A 286 18.75 1.46 -15.57
N ASP A 287 19.40 0.31 -15.62
CA ASP A 287 19.07 -0.78 -16.54
C ASP A 287 18.38 -1.99 -15.86
N GLY A 288 17.81 -1.77 -14.64
CA GLY A 288 17.10 -2.79 -13.86
C GLY A 288 16.00 -2.19 -12.99
N TYR A 289 15.84 -2.73 -11.79
CA TYR A 289 14.77 -2.36 -10.85
C TYR A 289 15.32 -2.14 -9.46
N LEU A 290 14.78 -1.16 -8.77
CA LEU A 290 15.07 -0.81 -7.39
C LEU A 290 13.81 -1.00 -6.54
N LEU A 291 13.90 -1.85 -5.51
CA LEU A 291 12.89 -1.97 -4.48
C LEU A 291 13.35 -1.20 -3.25
N VAL A 292 12.54 -0.25 -2.77
CA VAL A 292 12.80 0.51 -1.54
C VAL A 292 11.70 0.21 -0.52
N THR A 293 12.11 -0.07 0.72
CA THR A 293 11.21 -0.43 1.81
C THR A 293 11.85 -0.09 3.16
N GLN A 294 11.03 -0.01 4.20
CA GLN A 294 11.54 -0.15 5.56
C GLN A 294 11.88 -1.63 5.82
N ASP A 295 13.01 -1.86 6.49
CA ASP A 295 13.45 -3.21 6.84
C ASP A 295 12.62 -3.78 7.99
N THR A 296 11.76 -4.74 7.73
CA THR A 296 10.92 -5.39 8.74
C THR A 296 11.54 -6.67 9.32
N THR A 297 12.78 -7.00 8.97
CA THR A 297 13.50 -8.11 9.61
C THR A 297 13.88 -7.79 11.07
N GLU A 298 13.79 -6.52 11.47
CA GLU A 298 13.91 -6.02 12.83
C GLU A 298 12.60 -5.32 13.23
N LEU A 299 12.13 -5.59 14.43
CA LEU A 299 10.91 -4.98 14.94
C LEU A 299 11.12 -3.46 15.16
N PHE A 300 10.20 -2.63 14.66
CA PHE A 300 10.29 -1.16 14.71
C PHE A 300 11.64 -0.62 14.19
N SER A 301 12.11 -1.21 13.11
CA SER A 301 13.37 -0.81 12.47
C SER A 301 13.34 0.64 12.03
N THR A 302 14.45 1.33 12.21
CA THR A 302 14.66 2.67 11.65
C THR A 302 15.24 2.65 10.23
N LYS A 303 15.59 1.46 9.73
CA LYS A 303 16.36 1.31 8.50
C LYS A 303 15.46 1.38 7.27
N ILE A 304 15.73 2.34 6.41
CA ILE A 304 15.21 2.37 5.06
C ILE A 304 16.26 1.75 4.15
N VAL A 305 15.87 0.72 3.42
CA VAL A 305 16.78 -0.12 2.64
C VAL A 305 16.31 -0.26 1.19
N ALA A 306 17.27 -0.53 0.32
CA ALA A 306 17.03 -0.83 -1.08
C ALA A 306 17.54 -2.23 -1.44
N TYR A 307 16.89 -2.81 -2.44
CA TYR A 307 17.31 -4.04 -3.11
C TYR A 307 17.28 -3.82 -4.61
N THR A 308 18.17 -4.46 -5.34
CA THR A 308 18.27 -4.36 -6.81
C THR A 308 17.93 -5.68 -7.50
N SER A 309 17.42 -5.59 -8.72
CA SER A 309 17.15 -6.72 -9.59
C SER A 309 17.25 -6.33 -11.05
N CYS A 310 17.58 -7.29 -11.93
CA CYS A 310 17.49 -7.12 -13.39
C CYS A 310 16.10 -7.43 -13.94
N SER A 311 15.16 -7.84 -13.09
CA SER A 311 13.80 -8.23 -13.51
C SER A 311 12.76 -7.68 -12.53
N PRO A 312 11.59 -7.26 -12.99
CA PRO A 312 10.50 -6.85 -12.10
C PRO A 312 9.97 -7.99 -11.20
N THR A 313 10.32 -9.23 -11.52
CA THR A 313 9.96 -10.42 -10.73
C THR A 313 11.06 -10.89 -9.77
N GLY A 314 12.15 -10.13 -9.66
CA GLY A 314 13.33 -10.55 -8.92
C GLY A 314 14.20 -11.57 -9.69
N PRO A 315 15.15 -12.25 -9.01
CA PRO A 315 15.40 -12.11 -7.58
C PRO A 315 15.94 -10.72 -7.22
N PHE A 316 15.43 -10.16 -6.13
CA PHE A 316 15.95 -8.95 -5.52
C PHE A 316 17.05 -9.32 -4.54
N GLY A 317 18.20 -8.65 -4.65
CA GLY A 317 19.38 -8.92 -3.84
C GLY A 317 20.12 -7.65 -3.43
N ASP A 318 21.29 -7.82 -2.82
CA ASP A 318 22.20 -6.73 -2.45
C ASP A 318 21.55 -5.65 -1.57
N LYS A 319 21.01 -6.07 -0.41
CA LYS A 319 20.42 -5.17 0.59
C LYS A 319 21.36 -4.03 0.93
N THR A 320 20.99 -2.82 0.57
CA THR A 320 21.72 -1.60 0.82
C THR A 320 20.98 -0.72 1.80
N LEU A 321 21.64 -0.31 2.90
CA LEU A 321 21.08 0.72 3.80
C LEU A 321 21.13 2.07 3.12
N LEU A 322 19.98 2.72 2.96
CA LEU A 322 19.86 4.08 2.43
C LEU A 322 20.08 5.11 3.54
N PHE A 323 19.28 5.03 4.60
CA PHE A 323 19.43 5.87 5.79
C PHE A 323 18.66 5.24 6.98
N ASN A 324 18.81 5.84 8.17
CA ASN A 324 17.99 5.54 9.33
C ASN A 324 17.07 6.73 9.62
N THR A 325 15.79 6.45 9.90
CA THR A 325 14.84 7.47 10.34
C THR A 325 15.22 7.95 11.74
N PRO A 326 15.28 9.27 11.98
CA PRO A 326 15.78 9.82 13.26
C PRO A 326 14.71 9.88 14.35
N GLU A 327 13.44 9.62 14.07
CA GLU A 327 12.32 9.87 15.00
C GLU A 327 12.07 8.75 15.99
N THR A 328 12.37 7.50 15.61
CA THR A 328 11.90 6.29 16.31
C THR A 328 12.47 6.12 17.72
N GLY A 329 11.56 5.90 18.68
CA GLY A 329 11.85 5.44 20.03
C GLY A 329 12.43 6.47 20.98
N ALA A 330 12.77 6.02 22.18
CA ALA A 330 13.24 6.88 23.28
C ALA A 330 14.53 7.68 23.00
N PHE A 331 15.32 7.27 22.01
CA PHE A 331 16.54 7.94 21.59
C PHE A 331 16.37 8.68 20.26
N GLY A 332 15.17 8.67 19.70
CA GLY A 332 14.82 9.44 18.51
C GLY A 332 14.65 10.93 18.80
N SER A 333 14.39 11.72 17.75
CA SER A 333 14.30 13.18 17.84
C SER A 333 13.18 13.68 18.77
N TYR A 334 12.12 12.90 18.98
CA TYR A 334 11.04 13.20 19.91
C TYR A 334 11.36 12.79 21.36
N GLY A 335 12.33 11.89 21.57
CA GLY A 335 12.65 11.35 22.91
C GLY A 335 11.51 10.51 23.52
N ASP A 336 10.53 10.09 22.73
CA ASP A 336 9.36 9.32 23.13
C ASP A 336 9.49 7.85 22.67
N PRO A 337 9.44 6.87 23.61
CA PRO A 337 9.52 5.45 23.25
C PRO A 337 8.34 4.94 22.42
N ASN A 338 7.23 5.67 22.37
CA ASN A 338 6.04 5.29 21.60
C ASN A 338 6.14 5.66 20.10
N ILE A 339 7.07 6.55 19.74
CA ILE A 339 7.23 6.99 18.32
C ILE A 339 7.85 5.88 17.48
N PHE A 340 7.27 5.66 16.31
CA PHE A 340 7.78 4.76 15.29
C PHE A 340 7.60 5.36 13.89
N THR A 341 8.31 4.78 12.91
CA THR A 341 8.24 5.18 11.50
C THR A 341 7.83 4.00 10.63
N TYR A 342 7.21 4.25 9.48
CA TYR A 342 6.67 3.23 8.59
C TYR A 342 6.38 3.79 7.18
N ASN A 343 5.89 2.95 6.26
CA ASN A 343 5.41 3.32 4.93
C ASN A 343 6.45 4.03 4.05
N ALA A 344 7.67 3.47 3.98
CA ALA A 344 8.72 4.08 3.17
C ALA A 344 8.64 3.65 1.70
N HIS A 345 8.61 4.63 0.78
CA HIS A 345 8.69 4.40 -0.67
C HIS A 345 9.24 5.58 -1.44
N VAL A 346 9.64 5.33 -2.69
CA VAL A 346 10.21 6.33 -3.61
C VAL A 346 9.10 7.12 -4.29
N HIS A 347 9.39 8.37 -4.67
CA HIS A 347 8.58 9.19 -5.57
C HIS A 347 9.32 9.36 -6.90
N PRO A 348 9.00 8.54 -7.92
CA PRO A 348 9.75 8.50 -9.18
C PRO A 348 9.75 9.82 -9.93
N GLU A 349 8.68 10.60 -9.84
CA GLU A 349 8.52 11.90 -10.50
C GLU A 349 9.47 12.98 -9.96
N PHE A 350 10.07 12.73 -8.79
CA PHE A 350 11.07 13.59 -8.14
C PHE A 350 12.45 12.93 -8.02
N SER A 351 12.63 11.80 -8.68
CA SER A 351 13.84 10.96 -8.58
C SER A 351 14.49 10.77 -9.94
N ASP A 352 15.78 10.46 -9.94
CA ASP A 352 16.54 10.07 -11.13
C ASP A 352 17.56 8.96 -10.78
N ASP A 353 18.43 8.60 -11.74
CA ASP A 353 19.44 7.54 -11.55
C ASP A 353 20.53 7.87 -10.52
N GLY A 354 20.61 9.09 -10.05
CA GLY A 354 21.61 9.56 -9.07
C GLY A 354 21.00 10.01 -7.76
N THR A 355 19.70 10.35 -7.74
CA THR A 355 19.04 10.94 -6.57
C THR A 355 17.63 10.41 -6.42
N LEU A 356 17.28 9.91 -5.23
CA LEU A 356 15.94 9.44 -4.90
C LEU A 356 15.27 10.40 -3.93
N LEU A 357 14.01 10.71 -4.16
CA LEU A 357 13.13 11.28 -3.15
C LEU A 357 12.34 10.14 -2.51
N ILE A 358 12.48 9.99 -1.19
CA ILE A 358 11.83 8.92 -0.41
C ILE A 358 10.98 9.58 0.68
N SER A 359 9.72 9.16 0.80
CA SER A 359 8.88 9.49 1.96
C SER A 359 8.84 8.34 2.95
N TYR A 360 8.48 8.66 4.19
CA TYR A 360 8.02 7.75 5.23
C TYR A 360 7.10 8.51 6.19
N ASN A 361 6.33 7.77 6.98
CA ASN A 361 5.42 8.35 7.95
C ASN A 361 5.95 8.17 9.38
N VAL A 362 5.58 9.10 10.25
CA VAL A 362 5.82 9.06 11.69
C VAL A 362 4.49 8.84 12.38
N ASN A 363 4.46 8.00 13.41
CA ASN A 363 3.26 7.77 14.22
C ASN A 363 3.67 7.43 15.67
N THR A 364 2.70 7.27 16.52
CA THR A 364 2.89 6.92 17.94
C THR A 364 1.89 5.84 18.38
N PHE A 365 2.29 5.01 19.35
CA PHE A 365 1.36 4.09 20.04
C PHE A 365 0.42 4.81 21.03
N ASP A 366 0.71 6.07 21.34
CA ASP A 366 -0.15 6.94 22.15
C ASP A 366 -0.87 7.93 21.22
N ASN A 367 -2.05 7.55 20.74
CA ASN A 367 -2.79 8.31 19.74
C ASN A 367 -3.19 9.74 20.21
N GLU A 368 -3.22 10.01 21.53
CA GLU A 368 -3.51 11.35 22.04
C GLU A 368 -2.37 12.32 21.71
N HIS A 369 -1.12 11.84 21.65
CA HIS A 369 0.04 12.66 21.27
C HIS A 369 -0.03 13.22 19.85
N ILE A 370 -0.76 12.57 18.93
CA ILE A 370 -0.97 13.10 17.55
C ILE A 370 -1.69 14.44 17.60
N PHE A 371 -2.59 14.61 18.57
CA PHE A 371 -3.37 15.84 18.70
C PHE A 371 -2.62 16.93 19.48
N ASP A 372 -1.73 16.54 20.39
CA ASP A 372 -0.91 17.46 21.19
C ASP A 372 0.30 17.99 20.41
N ASP A 373 0.82 17.23 19.44
CA ASP A 373 1.95 17.58 18.59
C ASP A 373 1.65 17.15 17.13
N VAL A 374 1.14 18.06 16.32
CA VAL A 374 0.76 17.80 14.93
C VAL A 374 1.94 17.37 14.06
N THR A 375 3.17 17.56 14.50
CA THR A 375 4.36 17.13 13.74
C THR A 375 4.49 15.61 13.72
N ILE A 376 3.88 14.87 14.66
CA ILE A 376 3.98 13.41 14.75
C ILE A 376 3.30 12.72 13.55
N TYR A 377 2.17 13.20 13.09
CA TYR A 377 1.37 12.51 12.05
C TYR A 377 1.48 13.18 10.68
N ARG A 378 2.71 13.57 10.29
CA ARG A 378 3.03 14.19 9.00
C ARG A 378 4.09 13.39 8.25
N PRO A 379 4.04 13.34 6.92
CA PRO A 379 5.07 12.66 6.13
C PRO A 379 6.44 13.34 6.30
N ARG A 380 7.48 12.52 6.20
CA ARG A 380 8.88 12.94 6.10
C ARG A 380 9.41 12.60 4.74
N PHE A 381 10.19 13.49 4.18
CA PHE A 381 10.84 13.30 2.89
C PHE A 381 12.34 13.40 3.04
N TRP A 382 13.05 12.48 2.42
CA TRP A 382 14.51 12.47 2.37
C TRP A 382 14.99 12.38 0.93
N THR A 383 16.05 13.11 0.64
CA THR A 383 16.81 12.97 -0.61
C THR A 383 17.99 12.05 -0.33
N VAL A 384 18.16 11.03 -1.19
CA VAL A 384 19.26 10.06 -1.11
C VAL A 384 20.06 10.11 -2.39
N ASP A 385 21.35 10.39 -2.28
CA ASP A 385 22.29 10.44 -3.40
C ASP A 385 23.00 9.07 -3.54
N LEU A 386 22.98 8.53 -4.76
CA LEU A 386 23.48 7.20 -5.13
C LEU A 386 24.74 7.25 -6.00
#